data_adef23ae87160ca46a095c873fe1346f
#
_entry.id   adef23ae87160ca46a095c873fe1346f
#
_cell.length_a   1.000
_cell.length_b   1.000
_cell.length_c   1.000
_cell.angle_alpha   90.00
_cell.angle_beta   90.00
_cell.angle_gamma   90.00
#
_symmetry.space_group_name_H-M   'P 1'
#
loop_
_entity.id
_entity.type
_entity.pdbx_description
1 polymer ?
#
loop_
_entity_poly.entity_id
_entity_poly.type
_entity_poly.pdbx_seq_one_letter_code
_entity_poly.pdbx_strand_id
1 'polypeptide(L)'
;MVEDGHRSIASVGLINQWLVRVNAQYSPVLTAYNISFDLGKCRNTRINLGIFAERFCLLKAAKRKIGVLAEYQQFCQDRGFLTAKLRNPSMTADTMAKFILGDSLEDEPHQALEDARDYEAPILTHILRDTTRAQLLELGR
;
A
#
# COMPACT_ATOMS: atom_id res chain seq x y z
N MET A 1 10.57 21.71 -1.61
CA MET A 1 10.27 22.66 -0.52
C MET A 1 9.73 21.85 0.65
N VAL A 2 10.37 21.89 1.81
CA VAL A 2 9.97 21.13 2.99
C VAL A 2 9.12 22.08 3.83
N GLU A 3 7.81 22.12 3.59
CA GLU A 3 6.93 23.06 4.31
C GLU A 3 6.24 22.46 5.53
N ASP A 4 6.24 21.15 5.70
CA ASP A 4 5.67 20.53 6.89
C ASP A 4 6.79 19.97 7.75
N GLY A 5 6.98 20.48 8.96
CA GLY A 5 8.03 20.10 9.93
C GLY A 5 8.19 18.60 10.24
N HIS A 6 7.57 17.73 9.45
CA HIS A 6 7.61 16.26 9.51
C HIS A 6 8.56 15.60 8.51
N ARG A 7 9.11 16.35 7.56
CA ARG A 7 10.05 15.81 6.56
C ARG A 7 11.45 16.32 6.83
N SER A 8 12.42 15.41 6.90
CA SER A 8 13.83 15.75 7.05
C SER A 8 14.69 15.01 6.03
N ILE A 9 15.78 15.63 5.60
CA ILE A 9 16.78 14.98 4.77
C ILE A 9 17.61 14.09 5.68
N ALA A 10 17.71 12.79 5.34
CA ALA A 10 18.54 11.83 6.05
C ALA A 10 19.45 11.08 5.08
N SER A 11 20.65 10.71 5.55
CA SER A 11 21.51 9.84 4.77
C SER A 11 20.95 8.41 4.72
N VAL A 12 21.29 7.67 3.67
CA VAL A 12 20.91 6.23 3.54
C VAL A 12 21.36 5.42 4.76
N GLY A 13 22.55 5.75 5.31
CA GLY A 13 23.05 5.11 6.53
C GLY A 13 22.15 5.34 7.74
N LEU A 14 21.69 6.56 7.95
CA LEU A 14 20.76 6.89 9.05
C LEU A 14 19.41 6.20 8.86
N ILE A 15 18.88 6.17 7.63
CA ILE A 15 17.63 5.47 7.32
C ILE A 15 17.78 3.98 7.64
N ASN A 16 18.85 3.33 7.19
CA ASN A 16 19.06 1.91 7.46
C ASN A 16 19.24 1.62 8.96
N GLN A 17 19.94 2.47 9.72
CA GLN A 17 20.04 2.34 11.18
C GLN A 17 18.66 2.45 11.86
N TRP A 18 17.85 3.41 11.42
CA TRP A 18 16.49 3.55 11.94
C TRP A 18 15.63 2.32 11.65
N LEU A 19 15.67 1.78 10.42
CA LEU A 19 14.94 0.57 10.03
C LEU A 19 15.35 -0.63 10.89
N VAL A 20 16.65 -0.79 11.18
CA VAL A 20 17.15 -1.86 12.09
C VAL A 20 16.54 -1.72 13.48
N ARG A 21 16.48 -0.51 14.04
CA ARG A 21 15.87 -0.26 15.36
C ARG A 21 14.39 -0.59 15.36
N VAL A 22 13.64 -0.13 14.34
CA VAL A 22 12.22 -0.43 14.18
C VAL A 22 11.98 -1.94 14.11
N ASN A 23 12.78 -2.64 13.30
CA ASN A 23 12.65 -4.09 13.16
C ASN A 23 12.95 -4.81 14.49
N ALA A 24 14.00 -4.41 15.21
CA ALA A 24 14.36 -5.01 16.51
C ALA A 24 13.29 -4.77 17.58
N GLN A 25 12.66 -3.58 17.57
CA GLN A 25 11.68 -3.20 18.59
C GLN A 25 10.29 -3.79 18.34
N TYR A 26 9.84 -3.87 17.10
CA TYR A 26 8.45 -4.15 16.76
C TYR A 26 8.24 -5.42 15.95
N SER A 27 9.28 -5.97 15.33
CA SER A 27 9.17 -7.09 14.37
C SER A 27 8.01 -6.91 13.39
N PRO A 28 7.93 -5.78 12.68
CA PRO A 28 6.76 -5.44 11.88
C PRO A 28 6.71 -6.25 10.58
N VAL A 29 5.53 -6.35 10.01
CA VAL A 29 5.33 -6.83 8.64
C VAL A 29 5.55 -5.67 7.68
N LEU A 30 6.50 -5.79 6.76
CA LEU A 30 6.71 -4.81 5.71
C LEU A 30 5.56 -4.86 4.70
N THR A 31 4.86 -3.76 4.55
CA THR A 31 3.68 -3.66 3.68
C THR A 31 3.83 -2.53 2.68
N ALA A 32 3.43 -2.78 1.43
CA ALA A 32 3.24 -1.76 0.41
C ALA A 32 2.20 -2.22 -0.62
N TYR A 33 1.59 -1.28 -1.35
CA TYR A 33 0.54 -1.62 -2.31
C TYR A 33 1.05 -2.52 -3.44
N ASN A 34 2.23 -2.26 -3.96
CA ASN A 34 2.93 -3.14 -4.91
C ASN A 34 4.35 -3.40 -4.42
N ILE A 35 4.48 -4.18 -3.36
CA ILE A 35 5.73 -4.35 -2.60
C ILE A 35 6.95 -4.74 -3.45
N SER A 36 6.76 -5.45 -4.55
CA SER A 36 7.87 -5.81 -5.44
C SER A 36 8.51 -4.59 -6.11
N PHE A 37 7.70 -3.58 -6.44
CA PHE A 37 8.19 -2.32 -6.99
C PHE A 37 9.00 -1.55 -5.95
N ASP A 38 8.47 -1.42 -4.72
CA ASP A 38 9.12 -0.70 -3.63
C ASP A 38 10.43 -1.35 -3.20
N LEU A 39 10.46 -2.68 -3.11
CA LEU A 39 11.68 -3.43 -2.84
C LEU A 39 12.75 -3.19 -3.92
N GLY A 40 12.35 -3.13 -5.19
CA GLY A 40 13.24 -2.83 -6.31
C GLY A 40 13.82 -1.41 -6.21
N LYS A 41 12.96 -0.41 -5.94
CA LYS A 41 13.40 0.99 -5.77
C LYS A 41 14.33 1.17 -4.57
N CYS A 42 13.98 0.61 -3.43
CA CYS A 42 14.80 0.68 -2.21
C CYS A 42 16.17 0.00 -2.40
N ARG A 43 16.23 -1.12 -3.12
CA ARG A 43 17.51 -1.76 -3.47
C ARG A 43 18.39 -0.83 -4.30
N ASN A 44 17.84 -0.17 -5.31
CA ASN A 44 18.57 0.76 -6.16
C ASN A 44 19.09 1.98 -5.41
N THR A 45 18.41 2.41 -4.35
CA THR A 45 18.83 3.51 -3.47
C THR A 45 19.63 3.02 -2.25
N ARG A 46 19.99 1.73 -2.17
CA ARG A 46 20.71 1.11 -1.06
C ARG A 46 19.98 1.16 0.29
N ILE A 47 18.66 1.33 0.29
CA ILE A 47 17.84 1.18 1.49
C ILE A 47 17.55 -0.31 1.68
N ASN A 48 17.94 -0.85 2.85
CA ASN A 48 17.86 -2.27 3.12
C ASN A 48 16.53 -2.67 3.77
N LEU A 49 15.53 -2.98 2.97
CA LEU A 49 14.26 -3.58 3.43
C LEU A 49 14.36 -5.10 3.61
N GLY A 50 15.51 -5.72 3.30
CA GLY A 50 15.73 -7.16 3.44
C GLY A 50 15.76 -7.64 4.89
N ILE A 51 15.90 -6.72 5.86
CA ILE A 51 15.90 -7.02 7.30
C ILE A 51 14.52 -7.45 7.83
N PHE A 52 13.44 -7.10 7.14
CA PHE A 52 12.09 -7.49 7.55
C PHE A 52 11.80 -8.93 7.12
N ALA A 53 11.54 -9.81 8.11
CA ALA A 53 11.30 -11.23 7.86
C ALA A 53 9.96 -11.48 7.16
N GLU A 54 8.92 -10.73 7.54
CA GLU A 54 7.59 -10.87 6.98
C GLU A 54 7.28 -9.71 6.02
N ARG A 55 6.66 -10.06 4.90
CA ARG A 55 6.29 -9.11 3.84
C ARG A 55 4.87 -9.36 3.39
N PHE A 56 4.17 -8.28 3.08
CA PHE A 56 2.77 -8.32 2.68
C PHE A 56 2.53 -7.41 1.48
N CYS A 57 2.00 -7.98 0.40
CA CYS A 57 1.61 -7.22 -0.78
C CYS A 57 0.13 -6.83 -0.68
N LEU A 58 -0.12 -5.57 -0.37
CA LEU A 58 -1.47 -5.05 -0.19
C LEU A 58 -2.30 -5.16 -1.48
N LEU A 59 -1.70 -4.96 -2.65
CA LEU A 59 -2.37 -5.14 -3.95
C LEU A 59 -2.92 -6.56 -4.13
N LYS A 60 -2.14 -7.59 -3.78
CA LYS A 60 -2.61 -8.99 -3.90
C LYS A 60 -3.79 -9.25 -2.97
N ALA A 61 -3.69 -8.78 -1.72
CA ALA A 61 -4.76 -8.92 -0.75
C ALA A 61 -6.02 -8.15 -1.17
N ALA A 62 -5.87 -6.90 -1.63
CA ALA A 62 -6.97 -6.08 -2.12
C ALA A 62 -7.69 -6.72 -3.31
N LYS A 63 -6.95 -7.27 -4.26
CA LYS A 63 -7.54 -8.03 -5.38
C LYS A 63 -8.40 -9.21 -4.90
N ARG A 64 -7.92 -9.96 -3.91
CA ARG A 64 -8.60 -11.16 -3.40
C ARG A 64 -9.78 -10.86 -2.48
N LYS A 65 -9.75 -9.75 -1.77
CA LYS A 65 -10.78 -9.38 -0.78
C LYS A 65 -11.77 -8.35 -1.31
N ILE A 66 -11.33 -7.37 -2.07
CA ILE A 66 -12.15 -6.25 -2.56
C ILE A 66 -12.44 -6.42 -4.05
N GLY A 67 -11.42 -6.69 -4.85
CA GLY A 67 -11.55 -6.76 -6.31
C GLY A 67 -12.52 -7.81 -6.83
N VAL A 68 -12.82 -8.85 -6.05
CA VAL A 68 -13.78 -9.92 -6.37
C VAL A 68 -15.22 -9.57 -5.99
N LEU A 69 -15.44 -8.51 -5.22
CA LEU A 69 -16.79 -8.11 -4.78
C LEU A 69 -17.60 -7.56 -5.96
N ALA A 70 -18.84 -8.00 -6.07
CA ALA A 70 -19.75 -7.49 -7.09
C ALA A 70 -19.97 -5.98 -6.97
N GLU A 71 -20.07 -5.48 -5.74
CA GLU A 71 -20.21 -4.05 -5.44
C GLU A 71 -19.00 -3.23 -5.93
N TYR A 72 -17.78 -3.76 -5.79
CA TYR A 72 -16.59 -3.11 -6.30
C TYR A 72 -16.57 -3.07 -7.83
N GLN A 73 -16.93 -4.17 -8.46
CA GLN A 73 -16.98 -4.27 -9.92
C GLN A 73 -18.03 -3.29 -10.48
N GLN A 74 -19.21 -3.23 -9.85
CA GLN A 74 -20.27 -2.28 -10.23
C GLN A 74 -19.81 -0.84 -10.02
N PHE A 75 -19.19 -0.52 -8.88
CA PHE A 75 -18.60 0.79 -8.62
C PHE A 75 -17.64 1.23 -9.72
N CYS A 76 -16.73 0.34 -10.14
CA CYS A 76 -15.79 0.64 -11.22
C CYS A 76 -16.49 0.87 -12.57
N GLN A 77 -17.53 0.11 -12.87
CA GLN A 77 -18.31 0.27 -14.11
C GLN A 77 -19.06 1.61 -14.13
N ASP A 78 -19.78 1.93 -13.06
CA ASP A 78 -20.60 3.13 -12.95
C ASP A 78 -19.77 4.42 -13.05
N ARG A 79 -18.53 4.38 -12.59
CA ARG A 79 -17.61 5.53 -12.56
C ARG A 79 -16.55 5.53 -13.66
N GLY A 80 -16.53 4.51 -14.49
CA GLY A 80 -15.56 4.39 -15.57
C GLY A 80 -14.13 4.08 -15.10
N PHE A 81 -13.94 3.59 -13.86
CA PHE A 81 -12.65 3.15 -13.35
C PHE A 81 -12.24 1.80 -13.94
N LEU A 82 -12.02 1.80 -15.24
CA LEU A 82 -11.73 0.60 -16.03
C LEU A 82 -10.37 0.71 -16.71
N THR A 83 -9.68 -0.42 -16.81
CA THR A 83 -8.41 -0.48 -17.54
C THR A 83 -8.62 -0.16 -19.03
N ALA A 84 -7.71 0.61 -19.62
CA ALA A 84 -7.88 1.11 -20.99
C ALA A 84 -8.02 -0.01 -22.04
N LYS A 85 -7.26 -1.10 -21.90
CA LYS A 85 -7.19 -2.15 -22.91
C LYS A 85 -8.30 -3.21 -22.80
N LEU A 86 -8.55 -3.71 -21.60
CA LEU A 86 -9.46 -4.84 -21.37
C LEU A 86 -10.78 -4.44 -20.72
N ARG A 87 -10.94 -3.17 -20.38
CA ARG A 87 -12.12 -2.66 -19.67
C ARG A 87 -12.44 -3.39 -18.36
N ASN A 88 -11.42 -4.00 -17.75
CA ASN A 88 -11.56 -4.64 -16.44
C ASN A 88 -11.57 -3.58 -15.33
N PRO A 89 -12.19 -3.84 -14.17
CA PRO A 89 -12.12 -2.95 -13.01
C PRO A 89 -10.68 -2.58 -12.66
N SER A 90 -10.44 -1.30 -12.40
CA SER A 90 -9.13 -0.80 -11.97
C SER A 90 -8.77 -1.41 -10.62
N MET A 91 -7.49 -1.72 -10.43
CA MET A 91 -6.96 -2.29 -9.18
C MET A 91 -5.87 -1.38 -8.58
N THR A 92 -5.93 -0.08 -8.86
CA THR A 92 -5.01 0.91 -8.27
C THR A 92 -5.38 1.22 -6.82
N ALA A 93 -4.42 1.69 -6.03
CA ALA A 93 -4.67 2.13 -4.65
C ALA A 93 -5.72 3.24 -4.61
N ASP A 94 -5.61 4.20 -5.51
CA ASP A 94 -6.57 5.30 -5.68
C ASP A 94 -8.02 4.78 -5.84
N THR A 95 -8.26 3.88 -6.81
CA THR A 95 -9.60 3.35 -7.05
C THR A 95 -10.14 2.55 -5.87
N MET A 96 -9.28 1.74 -5.23
CA MET A 96 -9.67 0.96 -4.04
C MET A 96 -9.99 1.87 -2.85
N ALA A 97 -9.18 2.91 -2.62
CA ALA A 97 -9.42 3.87 -1.55
C ALA A 97 -10.71 4.66 -1.78
N LYS A 98 -11.00 5.10 -3.00
CA LYS A 98 -12.26 5.76 -3.36
C LYS A 98 -13.48 4.87 -3.13
N PHE A 99 -13.37 3.58 -3.39
CA PHE A 99 -14.44 2.62 -3.08
C PHE A 99 -14.73 2.53 -1.58
N ILE A 100 -13.67 2.58 -0.74
CA ILE A 100 -13.78 2.42 0.72
C ILE A 100 -14.20 3.72 1.41
N LEU A 101 -13.64 4.87 0.97
CA LEU A 101 -13.77 6.17 1.63
C LEU A 101 -14.79 7.09 0.97
N GLY A 102 -15.17 6.79 -0.27
CA GLY A 102 -16.09 7.59 -1.08
C GLY A 102 -15.39 8.40 -2.17
N ASP A 103 -16.19 8.90 -3.12
CA ASP A 103 -15.72 9.57 -4.33
C ASP A 103 -15.12 10.97 -4.12
N SER A 104 -15.29 11.54 -2.93
CA SER A 104 -14.72 12.85 -2.57
C SER A 104 -13.21 12.78 -2.27
N LEU A 105 -12.62 11.58 -2.22
CA LEU A 105 -11.19 11.42 -2.07
C LEU A 105 -10.49 11.98 -3.32
N GLU A 106 -9.53 12.88 -3.10
CA GLU A 106 -8.69 13.41 -4.17
C GLU A 106 -7.88 12.31 -4.85
N ASP A 107 -7.35 12.59 -6.05
CA ASP A 107 -6.47 11.64 -6.74
C ASP A 107 -5.14 11.47 -5.98
N GLU A 108 -4.62 10.25 -6.01
CA GLU A 108 -3.37 9.88 -5.33
C GLU A 108 -2.21 10.79 -5.78
N PRO A 109 -1.56 11.52 -4.85
CA PRO A 109 -0.55 12.52 -5.19
C PRO A 109 0.78 11.92 -5.62
N HIS A 110 0.94 10.59 -5.56
CA HIS A 110 2.18 9.86 -5.82
C HIS A 110 3.35 10.31 -4.95
N GLN A 111 3.05 10.62 -3.70
CA GLN A 111 4.02 10.95 -2.67
C GLN A 111 3.98 9.89 -1.57
N ALA A 112 5.11 9.23 -1.33
CA ALA A 112 5.20 8.01 -0.52
C ALA A 112 4.52 8.07 0.87
N LEU A 113 4.57 9.21 1.56
CA LEU A 113 3.95 9.35 2.87
C LEU A 113 2.43 9.49 2.77
N GLU A 114 1.97 10.32 1.86
CA GLU A 114 0.55 10.57 1.60
C GLU A 114 -0.12 9.32 1.03
N ASP A 115 0.53 8.66 0.08
CA ASP A 115 0.05 7.40 -0.50
C ASP A 115 -0.11 6.33 0.58
N ALA A 116 0.89 6.16 1.44
CA ALA A 116 0.84 5.20 2.54
C ALA A 116 -0.26 5.53 3.57
N ARG A 117 -0.40 6.81 3.94
CA ARG A 117 -1.33 7.26 4.99
C ARG A 117 -2.78 7.33 4.52
N ASP A 118 -3.00 7.93 3.35
CA ASP A 118 -4.32 8.37 2.93
C ASP A 118 -4.99 7.36 1.97
N TYR A 119 -4.22 6.47 1.34
CA TYR A 119 -4.70 5.46 0.39
C TYR A 119 -4.43 4.04 0.86
N GLU A 120 -3.19 3.67 1.16
CA GLU A 120 -2.85 2.28 1.50
C GLU A 120 -3.33 1.87 2.91
N ALA A 121 -3.16 2.72 3.91
CA ALA A 121 -3.58 2.42 5.28
C ALA A 121 -5.10 2.21 5.42
N PRO A 122 -6.00 2.97 4.77
CA PRO A 122 -7.43 2.67 4.74
C PRO A 122 -7.77 1.33 4.09
N ILE A 123 -7.09 0.97 2.99
CA ILE A 123 -7.28 -0.34 2.33
C ILE A 123 -6.86 -1.47 3.28
N LEU A 124 -5.68 -1.34 3.90
CA LEU A 124 -5.19 -2.31 4.88
C LEU A 124 -6.16 -2.45 6.05
N THR A 125 -6.61 -1.34 6.61
CA THR A 125 -7.56 -1.32 7.72
C THR A 125 -8.88 -2.01 7.35
N HIS A 126 -9.37 -1.77 6.15
CA HIS A 126 -10.59 -2.44 5.64
C HIS A 126 -10.40 -3.95 5.54
N ILE A 127 -9.26 -4.42 5.03
CA ILE A 127 -8.95 -5.85 4.92
C ILE A 127 -8.79 -6.50 6.31
N LEU A 128 -8.22 -5.78 7.28
CA LEU A 128 -7.94 -6.30 8.63
C LEU A 128 -9.21 -6.49 9.49
N ARG A 129 -10.31 -5.84 9.18
CA ARG A 129 -11.53 -5.90 10.01
C ARG A 129 -11.98 -7.32 10.32
N ASP A 130 -11.85 -8.24 9.34
CA ASP A 130 -12.32 -9.61 9.43
C ASP A 130 -11.21 -10.64 9.13
N THR A 131 -9.94 -10.27 9.36
CA THR A 131 -8.80 -11.08 8.91
C THR A 131 -7.75 -11.20 10.02
N THR A 132 -7.39 -12.43 10.38
CA THR A 132 -6.29 -12.68 11.32
C THR A 132 -4.93 -12.44 10.65
N ARG A 133 -3.86 -12.26 11.46
CA ARG A 133 -2.48 -12.09 10.93
C ARG A 133 -2.07 -13.24 10.00
N ALA A 134 -2.37 -14.48 10.36
CA ALA A 134 -2.04 -15.64 9.52
C ALA A 134 -2.76 -15.61 8.17
N GLN A 135 -4.07 -15.33 8.17
CA GLN A 135 -4.85 -15.14 6.94
C GLN A 135 -4.36 -13.97 6.11
N LEU A 136 -3.94 -12.88 6.77
CA LEU A 136 -3.40 -11.71 6.09
C LEU A 136 -2.15 -12.07 5.28
N LEU A 137 -1.19 -12.78 5.90
CA LEU A 137 0.05 -13.18 5.23
C LEU A 137 -0.22 -14.10 4.02
N GLU A 138 -1.22 -14.97 4.10
CA GLU A 138 -1.66 -15.80 2.97
C GLU A 138 -2.27 -14.97 1.83
N LEU A 139 -3.06 -13.94 2.15
CA LEU A 139 -3.65 -13.06 1.15
C LEU A 139 -2.61 -12.23 0.38
N GLY A 140 -1.52 -11.86 1.03
CA GLY A 140 -0.45 -11.01 0.46
C GLY A 140 0.61 -11.79 -0.34
N ARG A 141 0.56 -13.12 -0.32
CA ARG A 141 1.43 -14.01 -1.13
C ARG A 141 0.87 -14.17 -2.54
#